data_bb821f49b2e605ad19564600a8f572fe
#
_entry.id   bb821f49b2e605ad19564600a8f572fe
#
_cell.length_a   1.000
_cell.length_b   1.000
_cell.length_c   1.000
_cell.angle_alpha   90.00
_cell.angle_beta   90.00
_cell.angle_gamma   90.00
#
_symmetry.space_group_name_H-M   'P 1'
#
loop_
_entity.id
_entity.type
_entity.pdbx_description
1 polymer ?
#
loop_
_entity_poly.entity_id
_entity_poly.type
_entity_poly.pdbx_seq_one_letter_code
_entity_poly.pdbx_strand_id
1 'polypeptide(L)'
;VTMEVATINETLKILEIDQWLAPFEGDLRLRMSEFERTKNRLLSGENQTLSDFANGYKYFGFHQDGDSWTFREWAPNAEMMYLVGDFNGWNGLSHEMTRLNGGVWELRMPGSLPIGSKVKVQLIVDGEPLYRVPSYISYAIQNDNYQFDGVIMQPTYQFKNAAPDLSTEAPLIYEAHIGISSEEHKINSYEEFTRDVLPRIKAAGYNTIQLMAIMEHPLYASFGYQVSNFYAISSRFGTPDELMELIDTAHGLGLRVLLDVVHSHAVKNVGEGLNLFDGTTSQYFHEGDRGEHEAWNTKLFNYGKDEVIHFLLSNLKFWLEVYHFDGFRFDGVTSMLYHHHGLGTGFDSYEKYFSMDKDIEAIVYLMLANELIREVNPSALTIAEDMSAMPGMALPLADGGIGFDYRLSMGIPDYWIKQLKTKSDDQLNLMGLWWELTTRRPGEKNIGYAESHDQALVGDKTLMMWLADAELYYSMDVHSQSLIIDRAIALHKVLRLVTFSLAGEGYLNFMGNEFGHPEWLDFPREGNGDSFDHARRQWSLATNPELRFQYLLDFDNAMIALEHDLKFLQKTASLQQKWIQNDDKLLAYQKGDLLFAFNFHPTDTKF
;
A
#
# COMPACT_ATOMS: atom_id res chain seq x y z
N VAL A 1 2.99 -37.12 24.89
CA VAL A 1 2.21 -35.94 24.49
C VAL A 1 1.69 -36.24 23.10
N THR A 2 0.43 -36.63 23.04
CA THR A 2 -0.33 -36.96 21.84
C THR A 2 -0.56 -35.64 21.08
N MET A 3 0.09 -35.49 19.94
CA MET A 3 -0.34 -34.53 18.92
C MET A 3 -1.73 -35.00 18.44
N GLU A 4 -2.76 -34.23 18.73
CA GLU A 4 -4.02 -34.36 18.01
C GLU A 4 -3.72 -33.97 16.56
N VAL A 5 -3.64 -34.97 15.72
CA VAL A 5 -3.73 -34.80 14.27
C VAL A 5 -5.16 -34.29 14.05
N ALA A 6 -5.30 -33.02 13.77
CA ALA A 6 -6.58 -32.45 13.37
C ALA A 6 -7.16 -33.32 12.26
N THR A 7 -8.36 -33.73 12.46
CA THR A 7 -9.10 -34.71 11.68
C THR A 7 -9.03 -34.41 10.19
N ILE A 8 -8.41 -35.33 9.45
CA ILE A 8 -8.20 -35.33 7.99
C ILE A 8 -9.53 -35.30 7.18
N ASN A 9 -10.67 -35.13 7.82
CA ASN A 9 -12.01 -35.34 7.24
C ASN A 9 -12.91 -34.10 7.15
N GLU A 10 -12.45 -32.89 7.56
CA GLU A 10 -13.27 -31.70 7.33
C GLU A 10 -12.93 -31.09 5.97
N THR A 11 -13.97 -30.89 5.15
CA THR A 11 -13.85 -30.17 3.89
C THR A 11 -13.40 -28.74 4.16
N LEU A 12 -12.36 -28.26 3.47
CA LEU A 12 -11.94 -26.86 3.57
C LEU A 12 -13.05 -25.96 3.04
N LYS A 13 -13.41 -24.95 3.79
CA LYS A 13 -14.50 -24.02 3.39
C LYS A 13 -14.24 -23.32 2.05
N ILE A 14 -12.99 -23.04 1.73
CA ILE A 14 -12.62 -22.48 0.43
C ILE A 14 -13.07 -23.37 -0.75
N LEU A 15 -13.09 -24.70 -0.58
CA LEU A 15 -13.56 -25.66 -1.61
C LEU A 15 -15.08 -25.63 -1.77
N GLU A 16 -15.82 -25.27 -0.72
CA GLU A 16 -17.27 -25.05 -0.79
C GLU A 16 -17.60 -23.74 -1.50
N ILE A 17 -16.77 -22.72 -1.29
CA ILE A 17 -16.90 -21.39 -1.90
C ILE A 17 -16.55 -21.44 -3.38
N ASP A 18 -15.46 -22.11 -3.74
CA ASP A 18 -14.98 -22.26 -5.11
C ASP A 18 -14.67 -23.73 -5.43
N GLN A 19 -15.64 -24.41 -6.03
CA GLN A 19 -15.55 -25.84 -6.34
C GLN A 19 -14.46 -26.17 -7.39
N TRP A 20 -14.03 -25.21 -8.18
CA TRP A 20 -12.95 -25.38 -9.15
C TRP A 20 -11.58 -25.60 -8.49
N LEU A 21 -11.48 -25.31 -7.20
CA LEU A 21 -10.29 -25.57 -6.40
C LEU A 21 -10.17 -27.03 -5.92
N ALA A 22 -11.20 -27.86 -6.09
CA ALA A 22 -11.17 -29.25 -5.62
C ALA A 22 -9.95 -30.06 -6.09
N PRO A 23 -9.48 -29.94 -7.35
CA PRO A 23 -8.26 -30.64 -7.80
C PRO A 23 -6.98 -30.19 -7.07
N PHE A 24 -6.99 -29.03 -6.42
CA PHE A 24 -5.84 -28.41 -5.75
C PHE A 24 -5.95 -28.45 -4.22
N GLU A 25 -6.83 -29.28 -3.69
CA GLU A 25 -7.00 -29.45 -2.23
C GLU A 25 -5.67 -29.78 -1.54
N GLY A 26 -4.85 -30.62 -2.16
CA GLY A 26 -3.53 -30.98 -1.63
C GLY A 26 -2.59 -29.78 -1.49
N ASP A 27 -2.59 -28.89 -2.47
CA ASP A 27 -1.80 -27.65 -2.43
C ASP A 27 -2.30 -26.68 -1.36
N LEU A 28 -3.62 -26.57 -1.22
CA LEU A 28 -4.24 -25.71 -0.19
C LEU A 28 -3.93 -26.24 1.22
N ARG A 29 -4.01 -27.54 1.44
CA ARG A 29 -3.67 -28.19 2.72
C ARG A 29 -2.18 -28.05 3.03
N LEU A 30 -1.31 -28.19 2.03
CA LEU A 30 0.13 -27.98 2.19
C LEU A 30 0.41 -26.55 2.64
N ARG A 31 -0.20 -25.56 2.01
CA ARG A 31 -0.07 -24.15 2.38
C ARG A 31 -0.46 -23.88 3.83
N MET A 32 -1.59 -24.41 4.26
CA MET A 32 -2.06 -24.30 5.64
C MET A 32 -1.12 -25.00 6.63
N SER A 33 -0.62 -26.18 6.27
CA SER A 33 0.34 -26.92 7.08
C SER A 33 1.67 -26.20 7.24
N GLU A 34 2.18 -25.61 6.16
CA GLU A 34 3.41 -24.81 6.19
C GLU A 34 3.24 -23.54 7.04
N PHE A 35 2.08 -22.89 6.95
CA PHE A 35 1.73 -21.77 7.82
C PHE A 35 1.76 -22.18 9.30
N GLU A 36 1.08 -23.24 9.68
CA GLU A 36 1.05 -23.73 11.07
C GLU A 36 2.44 -24.16 11.55
N ARG A 37 3.19 -24.86 10.71
CA ARG A 37 4.56 -25.29 11.04
C ARG A 37 5.48 -24.09 11.28
N THR A 38 5.42 -23.08 10.42
CA THR A 38 6.22 -21.87 10.56
C THR A 38 5.82 -21.10 11.81
N LYS A 39 4.52 -20.88 12.01
CA LYS A 39 4.00 -20.23 13.20
C LYS A 39 4.46 -20.91 14.49
N ASN A 40 4.33 -22.23 14.59
CA ASN A 40 4.75 -22.99 15.76
C ASN A 40 6.25 -22.87 16.01
N ARG A 41 7.07 -22.81 14.97
CA ARG A 41 8.52 -22.58 15.09
C ARG A 41 8.81 -21.20 15.66
N LEU A 42 8.12 -20.16 15.19
CA LEU A 42 8.30 -18.78 15.66
C LEU A 42 7.81 -18.58 17.09
N LEU A 43 6.79 -19.32 17.52
CA LEU A 43 6.23 -19.28 18.87
C LEU A 43 6.96 -20.17 19.88
N SER A 44 8.17 -20.56 19.59
CA SER A 44 9.03 -21.31 20.53
C SER A 44 9.49 -20.39 21.70
N GLY A 45 9.78 -21.02 22.85
CA GLY A 45 10.25 -20.30 24.03
C GLY A 45 9.11 -19.61 24.80
N GLU A 46 9.28 -18.32 25.08
CA GLU A 46 8.33 -17.52 25.87
C GLU A 46 7.20 -16.89 25.03
N ASN A 47 7.34 -16.90 23.70
CA ASN A 47 6.35 -16.32 22.82
C ASN A 47 5.11 -17.22 22.69
N GLN A 48 3.94 -16.67 22.99
CA GLN A 48 2.66 -17.41 22.88
C GLN A 48 1.83 -16.96 21.69
N THR A 49 2.07 -15.74 21.19
CA THR A 49 1.36 -15.15 20.05
C THR A 49 2.37 -14.56 19.06
N LEU A 50 1.93 -14.33 17.81
CA LEU A 50 2.77 -13.59 16.85
C LEU A 50 3.05 -12.16 17.33
N SER A 51 2.14 -11.56 18.06
CA SER A 51 2.37 -10.25 18.67
C SER A 51 3.48 -10.26 19.71
N ASP A 52 3.63 -11.34 20.47
CA ASP A 52 4.77 -11.52 21.39
C ASP A 52 6.09 -11.68 20.64
N PHE A 53 6.06 -12.37 19.51
CA PHE A 53 7.22 -12.55 18.63
C PHE A 53 7.64 -11.26 17.93
N ALA A 54 6.70 -10.46 17.45
CA ALA A 54 6.92 -9.30 16.57
C ALA A 54 7.28 -8.02 17.32
N ASN A 55 8.30 -8.07 18.17
CA ASN A 55 8.76 -6.97 19.01
C ASN A 55 10.18 -6.47 18.68
N GLY A 56 10.61 -6.67 17.43
CA GLY A 56 11.95 -6.28 16.98
C GLY A 56 12.29 -4.83 17.27
N TYR A 57 11.36 -3.91 17.03
CA TYR A 57 11.57 -2.48 17.28
C TYR A 57 11.65 -2.11 18.78
N LYS A 58 11.19 -2.97 19.67
CA LYS A 58 11.32 -2.80 21.13
C LYS A 58 12.65 -3.33 21.66
N TYR A 59 13.33 -4.18 20.87
CA TYR A 59 14.61 -4.80 21.22
C TYR A 59 15.77 -4.16 20.47
N PHE A 60 15.67 -4.05 19.15
CA PHE A 60 16.67 -3.40 18.31
C PHE A 60 16.50 -1.88 18.29
N GLY A 61 17.52 -1.17 17.83
CA GLY A 61 17.54 0.28 17.82
C GLY A 61 17.93 0.88 19.16
N PHE A 62 17.54 2.12 19.39
CA PHE A 62 17.93 2.93 20.56
C PHE A 62 16.83 2.94 21.61
N HIS A 63 17.18 2.60 22.86
CA HIS A 63 16.22 2.56 23.97
C HIS A 63 16.80 3.16 25.23
N GLN A 64 16.05 4.09 25.87
CA GLN A 64 16.37 4.58 27.20
C GLN A 64 15.88 3.57 28.24
N ASP A 65 16.72 3.25 29.20
CA ASP A 65 16.42 2.36 30.32
C ASP A 65 16.94 2.99 31.63
N GLY A 66 16.08 3.73 32.33
CA GLY A 66 16.45 4.47 33.52
C GLY A 66 17.60 5.46 33.25
N ASP A 67 18.72 5.30 33.96
CA ASP A 67 19.91 6.15 33.85
C ASP A 67 20.90 5.68 32.77
N SER A 68 20.48 4.75 31.92
CA SER A 68 21.30 4.22 30.82
C SER A 68 20.49 4.09 29.54
N TRP A 69 21.18 3.94 28.43
CA TRP A 69 20.56 3.62 27.16
C TRP A 69 21.26 2.46 26.49
N THR A 70 20.51 1.76 25.64
CA THR A 70 20.98 0.58 24.91
C THR A 70 20.73 0.78 23.43
N PHE A 71 21.70 0.34 22.60
CA PHE A 71 21.54 0.21 21.16
C PHE A 71 21.86 -1.23 20.75
N ARG A 72 20.98 -1.81 19.93
CA ARG A 72 21.20 -3.16 19.37
C ARG A 72 21.00 -3.16 17.87
N GLU A 73 21.80 -3.98 17.20
CA GLU A 73 21.75 -4.19 15.74
C GLU A 73 21.99 -5.67 15.42
N TRP A 74 21.43 -6.13 14.30
CA TRP A 74 21.66 -7.48 13.80
C TRP A 74 22.57 -7.45 12.57
N ALA A 75 23.72 -8.11 12.65
CA ALA A 75 24.69 -8.22 11.57
C ALA A 75 25.55 -9.47 11.79
N PRO A 76 25.06 -10.67 11.40
CA PRO A 76 25.71 -11.94 11.76
C PRO A 76 27.09 -12.15 11.11
N ASN A 77 27.37 -11.55 9.96
CA ASN A 77 28.64 -11.69 9.26
C ASN A 77 29.72 -10.66 9.70
N ALA A 78 29.36 -9.66 10.50
CA ALA A 78 30.32 -8.67 10.97
C ALA A 78 31.33 -9.31 11.95
N GLU A 79 32.62 -8.95 11.84
CA GLU A 79 33.70 -9.34 12.74
C GLU A 79 33.70 -8.46 13.99
N MET A 80 33.51 -7.16 13.80
CA MET A 80 33.41 -6.14 14.84
C MET A 80 32.39 -5.10 14.45
N MET A 81 31.81 -4.42 15.44
CA MET A 81 30.87 -3.32 15.23
C MET A 81 31.08 -2.18 16.21
N TYR A 82 31.01 -0.96 15.74
CA TYR A 82 31.11 0.28 16.51
C TYR A 82 29.95 1.19 16.19
N LEU A 83 29.43 1.90 17.21
CA LEU A 83 28.48 2.99 17.00
C LEU A 83 29.26 4.29 16.82
N VAL A 84 28.98 5.01 15.73
CA VAL A 84 29.61 6.29 15.39
C VAL A 84 28.57 7.35 15.14
N GLY A 85 28.88 8.59 15.51
CA GLY A 85 27.96 9.69 15.31
C GLY A 85 28.45 10.99 15.93
N ASP A 86 27.60 12.01 15.88
CA ASP A 86 27.91 13.33 16.48
C ASP A 86 28.26 13.23 17.96
N PHE A 87 27.58 12.35 18.70
CA PHE A 87 27.74 12.16 20.13
C PHE A 87 29.17 11.74 20.55
N ASN A 88 29.96 11.13 19.66
CA ASN A 88 31.34 10.71 19.93
C ASN A 88 32.33 11.27 18.89
N GLY A 89 31.95 12.33 18.15
CA GLY A 89 32.80 12.94 17.13
C GLY A 89 33.13 12.01 15.96
N TRP A 90 32.25 11.05 15.68
CA TRP A 90 32.42 10.02 14.62
C TRP A 90 33.68 9.14 14.82
N ASN A 91 34.06 8.95 16.06
CA ASN A 91 35.23 8.13 16.42
C ASN A 91 34.91 6.64 16.29
N GLY A 92 35.47 6.00 15.28
CA GLY A 92 35.27 4.58 14.97
C GLY A 92 35.95 3.60 15.91
N LEU A 93 36.58 4.06 17.02
CA LEU A 93 37.25 3.21 17.98
C LEU A 93 36.71 3.32 19.41
N SER A 94 35.84 4.29 19.68
CA SER A 94 35.47 4.62 21.06
C SER A 94 34.28 3.86 21.61
N HIS A 95 33.35 3.38 20.75
CA HIS A 95 32.11 2.73 21.16
C HIS A 95 31.95 1.37 20.48
N GLU A 96 32.85 0.44 20.89
CA GLU A 96 32.80 -0.94 20.44
C GLU A 96 31.54 -1.65 21.00
N MET A 97 30.85 -2.37 20.16
CA MET A 97 29.69 -3.16 20.55
C MET A 97 30.08 -4.58 20.91
N THR A 98 29.34 -5.19 21.81
CA THR A 98 29.50 -6.58 22.22
C THR A 98 28.67 -7.50 21.37
N ARG A 99 29.29 -8.55 20.81
CA ARG A 99 28.57 -9.59 20.06
C ARG A 99 27.82 -10.53 21.00
N LEU A 100 26.53 -10.66 20.79
CA LEU A 100 25.66 -11.62 21.46
C LEU A 100 25.37 -12.82 20.56
N ASN A 101 24.58 -13.77 21.06
CA ASN A 101 24.15 -14.93 20.29
C ASN A 101 23.32 -14.51 19.06
N GLY A 102 23.39 -15.30 17.98
CA GLY A 102 22.60 -15.08 16.77
C GLY A 102 23.06 -13.91 15.90
N GLY A 103 24.25 -13.37 16.13
CA GLY A 103 24.76 -12.24 15.34
C GLY A 103 24.18 -10.88 15.74
N VAL A 104 23.64 -10.78 16.94
CA VAL A 104 23.19 -9.53 17.54
C VAL A 104 24.38 -8.80 18.16
N TRP A 105 24.40 -7.49 18.02
CA TRP A 105 25.40 -6.59 18.61
C TRP A 105 24.73 -5.63 19.58
N GLU A 106 25.36 -5.40 20.74
CA GLU A 106 24.78 -4.57 21.80
C GLU A 106 25.83 -3.56 22.30
N LEU A 107 25.37 -2.32 22.51
CA LEU A 107 26.07 -1.27 23.22
C LEU A 107 25.20 -0.77 24.37
N ARG A 108 25.74 -0.69 25.59
CA ARG A 108 25.12 -0.07 26.75
C ARG A 108 25.95 1.12 27.22
N MET A 109 25.27 2.24 27.39
CA MET A 109 25.90 3.50 27.78
C MET A 109 25.20 4.13 28.98
N PRO A 110 25.93 4.69 29.95
CA PRO A 110 25.31 5.48 31.01
C PRO A 110 24.81 6.82 30.47
N GLY A 111 23.82 7.37 31.14
CA GLY A 111 23.24 8.68 30.82
C GLY A 111 22.02 8.61 29.91
N SER A 112 21.67 9.77 29.36
CA SER A 112 20.49 9.92 28.49
C SER A 112 20.84 9.67 27.02
N LEU A 113 19.88 9.16 26.27
CA LEU A 113 19.98 9.07 24.80
C LEU A 113 20.39 10.42 24.20
N PRO A 114 21.42 10.44 23.35
CA PRO A 114 21.83 11.67 22.66
C PRO A 114 20.85 12.02 21.52
N ILE A 115 19.66 12.46 21.87
CA ILE A 115 18.59 12.81 20.94
C ILE A 115 19.06 13.89 19.96
N GLY A 116 18.78 13.69 18.66
CA GLY A 116 19.18 14.59 17.60
C GLY A 116 20.58 14.30 16.99
N SER A 117 21.38 13.42 17.63
CA SER A 117 22.66 12.98 17.06
C SER A 117 22.44 12.23 15.75
N LYS A 118 23.22 12.58 14.74
CA LYS A 118 23.39 11.75 13.54
C LYS A 118 24.26 10.55 13.88
N VAL A 119 23.89 9.38 13.39
CA VAL A 119 24.56 8.12 13.73
C VAL A 119 24.64 7.20 12.51
N LYS A 120 25.68 6.35 12.54
CA LYS A 120 25.85 5.15 11.72
C LYS A 120 26.45 4.03 12.56
N VAL A 121 26.38 2.81 12.07
CA VAL A 121 27.21 1.72 12.56
C VAL A 121 28.39 1.53 11.63
N GLN A 122 29.57 1.32 12.22
CA GLN A 122 30.77 0.90 11.52
C GLN A 122 30.95 -0.59 11.77
N LEU A 123 30.86 -1.37 10.70
CA LEU A 123 31.13 -2.81 10.74
C LEU A 123 32.53 -3.09 10.18
N ILE A 124 33.22 -4.06 10.75
CA ILE A 124 34.43 -4.61 10.15
C ILE A 124 34.08 -5.94 9.52
N VAL A 125 34.33 -6.06 8.23
CA VAL A 125 34.10 -7.27 7.43
C VAL A 125 35.33 -7.50 6.55
N ASP A 126 35.91 -8.70 6.62
CA ASP A 126 37.18 -9.03 5.94
C ASP A 126 38.30 -8.01 6.23
N GLY A 127 38.31 -7.48 7.45
CA GLY A 127 39.27 -6.49 7.90
C GLY A 127 39.03 -5.05 7.43
N GLU A 128 37.98 -4.81 6.64
CA GLU A 128 37.65 -3.49 6.06
C GLU A 128 36.44 -2.85 6.75
N PRO A 129 36.45 -1.53 6.98
CA PRO A 129 35.32 -0.83 7.58
C PRO A 129 34.20 -0.58 6.59
N LEU A 130 32.95 -0.93 6.97
CA LEU A 130 31.74 -0.60 6.27
C LEU A 130 30.88 0.31 7.15
N TYR A 131 30.20 1.28 6.55
CA TYR A 131 29.30 2.19 7.26
C TYR A 131 27.86 1.98 6.81
N ARG A 132 26.94 1.85 7.79
CA ARG A 132 25.52 1.59 7.52
C ARG A 132 24.64 2.47 8.41
N VAL A 133 23.49 2.88 7.88
CA VAL A 133 22.41 3.42 8.71
C VAL A 133 21.79 2.26 9.49
N PRO A 134 21.58 2.39 10.82
CA PRO A 134 21.00 1.31 11.61
C PRO A 134 19.65 0.82 11.03
N SER A 135 19.45 -0.50 10.98
CA SER A 135 18.32 -1.10 10.27
C SER A 135 16.96 -0.80 10.90
N TYR A 136 16.91 -0.57 12.21
CA TYR A 136 15.70 -0.19 12.96
C TYR A 136 15.62 1.31 13.26
N ILE A 137 16.43 2.13 12.60
CA ILE A 137 16.38 3.58 12.78
C ILE A 137 14.97 4.12 12.47
N SER A 138 14.45 5.00 13.32
CA SER A 138 13.12 5.58 13.16
C SER A 138 13.09 6.91 12.42
N TYR A 139 14.25 7.51 12.20
CA TYR A 139 14.41 8.74 11.45
C TYR A 139 15.77 8.79 10.77
N ALA A 140 15.80 9.20 9.51
CA ALA A 140 17.02 9.36 8.73
C ALA A 140 16.93 10.59 7.86
N ILE A 141 18.04 11.34 7.73
CA ILE A 141 18.08 12.59 6.97
C ILE A 141 19.11 12.43 5.85
N GLN A 142 18.71 12.83 4.65
CA GLN A 142 19.61 12.89 3.51
C GLN A 142 20.52 14.13 3.63
N ASN A 143 21.83 13.91 3.51
CA ASN A 143 22.81 14.99 3.51
C ASN A 143 23.03 15.57 2.11
N ASP A 144 23.88 16.61 2.00
CA ASP A 144 24.18 17.30 0.74
C ASP A 144 24.82 16.41 -0.34
N ASN A 145 25.36 15.24 0.05
CA ASN A 145 25.94 14.26 -0.85
C ASN A 145 24.94 13.15 -1.24
N TYR A 146 23.65 13.36 -0.98
CA TYR A 146 22.57 12.39 -1.21
C TYR A 146 22.69 11.09 -0.43
N GLN A 147 23.54 11.07 0.61
CA GLN A 147 23.66 9.96 1.54
C GLN A 147 22.75 10.18 2.75
N PHE A 148 22.30 9.10 3.39
CA PHE A 148 21.51 9.19 4.60
C PHE A 148 22.38 9.02 5.84
N ASP A 149 22.06 9.82 6.86
CA ASP A 149 22.50 9.61 8.23
C ASP A 149 21.28 9.24 9.08
N GLY A 150 21.41 8.24 9.94
CA GLY A 150 20.38 7.98 10.95
C GLY A 150 20.37 9.11 11.97
N VAL A 151 19.23 9.37 12.56
CA VAL A 151 19.09 10.37 13.64
C VAL A 151 18.41 9.72 14.83
N ILE A 152 19.02 9.85 16.00
CA ILE A 152 18.39 9.36 17.24
C ILE A 152 17.21 10.27 17.56
N MET A 153 16.01 9.71 17.50
CA MET A 153 14.77 10.41 17.74
C MET A 153 13.95 9.71 18.82
N GLN A 154 13.22 10.52 19.59
CA GLN A 154 12.22 10.04 20.52
C GLN A 154 10.97 10.89 20.33
N PRO A 155 9.93 10.37 19.72
CA PRO A 155 8.67 11.10 19.55
C PRO A 155 8.09 11.51 20.90
N THR A 156 7.54 12.73 20.95
CA THR A 156 6.92 13.29 22.16
C THR A 156 5.42 13.49 22.02
N TYR A 157 4.89 13.29 20.80
CA TYR A 157 3.47 13.47 20.51
C TYR A 157 2.61 12.49 21.32
N GLN A 158 1.51 12.99 21.84
CA GLN A 158 0.52 12.19 22.56
C GLN A 158 -0.81 12.23 21.82
N PHE A 159 -1.28 11.05 21.41
CA PHE A 159 -2.56 10.92 20.73
C PHE A 159 -3.73 11.32 21.61
N LYS A 160 -4.69 12.04 21.05
CA LYS A 160 -5.86 12.60 21.75
C LYS A 160 -7.16 11.95 21.30
N ASN A 161 -7.18 11.36 20.11
CA ASN A 161 -8.38 10.82 19.49
C ASN A 161 -8.25 9.30 19.33
N ALA A 162 -9.31 8.57 19.66
CA ALA A 162 -9.41 7.17 19.30
C ALA A 162 -9.66 7.03 17.79
N ALA A 163 -9.22 5.90 17.23
CA ALA A 163 -9.57 5.54 15.86
C ALA A 163 -11.10 5.43 15.71
N PRO A 164 -11.68 5.87 14.58
CA PRO A 164 -13.11 5.76 14.35
C PRO A 164 -13.54 4.30 14.22
N ASP A 165 -14.72 3.96 14.74
CA ASP A 165 -15.35 2.66 14.47
C ASP A 165 -16.08 2.73 13.13
N LEU A 166 -15.49 2.08 12.13
CA LEU A 166 -16.02 1.99 10.76
C LEU A 166 -16.34 0.53 10.37
N SER A 167 -16.54 -0.33 11.37
CA SER A 167 -16.77 -1.78 11.17
C SER A 167 -18.01 -2.10 10.32
N THR A 168 -19.01 -1.22 10.32
CA THR A 168 -20.25 -1.36 9.52
C THR A 168 -20.23 -0.55 8.24
N GLU A 169 -19.15 0.17 7.97
CA GLU A 169 -19.02 1.06 6.81
C GLU A 169 -18.23 0.39 5.68
N ALA A 170 -18.64 0.59 4.45
CA ALA A 170 -17.80 0.27 3.32
C ALA A 170 -16.56 1.16 3.31
N PRO A 171 -15.36 0.63 3.01
CA PRO A 171 -14.19 1.48 2.84
C PRO A 171 -14.35 2.41 1.65
N LEU A 172 -14.36 3.72 1.91
CA LEU A 172 -14.35 4.78 0.91
C LEU A 172 -12.99 5.45 1.00
N ILE A 173 -12.07 5.02 0.14
CA ILE A 173 -10.64 5.27 0.27
C ILE A 173 -10.21 6.46 -0.59
N TYR A 174 -9.56 7.41 0.04
CA TYR A 174 -8.85 8.50 -0.62
C TYR A 174 -7.35 8.20 -0.61
N GLU A 175 -6.82 7.81 -1.76
CA GLU A 175 -5.38 7.54 -1.93
C GLU A 175 -4.64 8.87 -2.11
N ALA A 176 -3.58 9.08 -1.35
CA ALA A 176 -2.84 10.33 -1.34
C ALA A 176 -1.33 10.12 -1.19
N HIS A 177 -0.57 11.03 -1.79
CA HIS A 177 0.86 11.19 -1.59
C HIS A 177 1.11 12.56 -0.94
N ILE A 178 1.78 12.57 0.20
CA ILE A 178 2.00 13.79 0.99
C ILE A 178 2.71 14.87 0.14
N GLY A 179 3.82 14.49 -0.50
CA GLY A 179 4.70 15.45 -1.18
C GLY A 179 4.07 16.20 -2.34
N ILE A 180 3.14 15.56 -3.07
CA ILE A 180 2.48 16.17 -4.24
C ILE A 180 1.12 16.79 -3.93
N SER A 181 0.75 16.88 -2.66
CA SER A 181 -0.56 17.36 -2.23
C SER A 181 -0.68 18.89 -2.15
N SER A 182 0.34 19.64 -2.53
CA SER A 182 0.31 21.10 -2.68
C SER A 182 0.08 21.50 -4.13
N GLU A 183 -0.50 22.67 -4.35
CA GLU A 183 -0.54 23.31 -5.67
C GLU A 183 0.79 24.02 -6.01
N GLU A 184 1.58 24.36 -5.00
CA GLU A 184 2.88 24.98 -5.18
C GLU A 184 3.92 23.98 -5.74
N HIS A 185 4.94 24.51 -6.44
CA HIS A 185 6.07 23.71 -6.95
C HIS A 185 7.06 23.39 -5.84
N LYS A 186 6.67 22.51 -4.94
CA LYS A 186 7.47 22.08 -3.78
C LYS A 186 7.07 20.71 -3.30
N ILE A 187 7.86 20.13 -2.41
CA ILE A 187 7.47 18.96 -1.62
C ILE A 187 6.60 19.42 -0.45
N ASN A 188 5.34 18.97 -0.40
CA ASN A 188 4.44 19.30 0.70
C ASN A 188 4.80 18.52 1.97
N SER A 189 4.42 19.05 3.13
CA SER A 189 4.75 18.47 4.45
C SER A 189 3.57 17.76 5.09
N TYR A 190 3.85 16.93 6.13
CA TYR A 190 2.82 16.33 6.99
C TYR A 190 1.94 17.40 7.63
N GLU A 191 2.54 18.49 8.11
CA GLU A 191 1.83 19.60 8.74
C GLU A 191 0.88 20.30 7.76
N GLU A 192 1.36 20.60 6.55
CA GLU A 192 0.55 21.23 5.52
C GLU A 192 -0.57 20.31 5.02
N PHE A 193 -0.30 19.01 4.88
CA PHE A 193 -1.32 18.03 4.53
C PHE A 193 -2.43 17.98 5.60
N THR A 194 -2.05 17.97 6.86
CA THR A 194 -2.99 17.99 8.00
C THR A 194 -3.88 19.21 7.95
N ARG A 195 -3.29 20.38 7.71
CA ARG A 195 -4.02 21.67 7.71
C ARG A 195 -4.91 21.85 6.47
N ASP A 196 -4.40 21.52 5.28
CA ASP A 196 -4.99 21.94 4.01
C ASP A 196 -5.70 20.80 3.27
N VAL A 197 -5.28 19.55 3.42
CA VAL A 197 -5.78 18.40 2.63
C VAL A 197 -6.78 17.56 3.42
N LEU A 198 -6.54 17.27 4.69
CA LEU A 198 -7.49 16.51 5.52
C LEU A 198 -8.90 17.08 5.50
N PRO A 199 -9.11 18.41 5.62
CA PRO A 199 -10.45 18.99 5.53
C PRO A 199 -11.12 18.76 4.19
N ARG A 200 -10.35 18.75 3.07
CA ARG A 200 -10.89 18.45 1.73
C ARG A 200 -11.38 17.02 1.62
N ILE A 201 -10.60 16.07 2.14
CA ILE A 201 -10.96 14.65 2.14
C ILE A 201 -12.24 14.42 2.95
N LYS A 202 -12.32 15.02 4.14
CA LYS A 202 -13.51 14.95 4.99
C LYS A 202 -14.74 15.54 4.30
N ALA A 203 -14.60 16.71 3.69
CA ALA A 203 -15.69 17.37 2.97
C ALA A 203 -16.18 16.57 1.77
N ALA A 204 -15.30 15.83 1.10
CA ALA A 204 -15.64 14.94 0.00
C ALA A 204 -16.40 13.68 0.43
N GLY A 205 -16.46 13.39 1.74
CA GLY A 205 -17.21 12.28 2.30
C GLY A 205 -16.47 10.96 2.41
N TYR A 206 -15.21 10.87 2.00
CA TYR A 206 -14.38 9.68 2.20
C TYR A 206 -14.18 9.38 3.68
N ASN A 207 -14.06 8.11 4.04
CA ASN A 207 -13.89 7.67 5.44
C ASN A 207 -12.54 7.03 5.73
N THR A 208 -11.72 6.86 4.70
CA THR A 208 -10.41 6.21 4.82
C THR A 208 -9.39 6.93 3.94
N ILE A 209 -8.21 7.16 4.48
CA ILE A 209 -7.06 7.69 3.73
C ILE A 209 -6.07 6.55 3.56
N GLN A 210 -5.53 6.37 2.36
CA GLN A 210 -4.42 5.48 2.07
C GLN A 210 -3.20 6.31 1.71
N LEU A 211 -2.22 6.37 2.60
CA LEU A 211 -0.98 7.11 2.37
C LEU A 211 0.00 6.25 1.58
N MET A 212 0.35 6.72 0.40
CA MET A 212 1.41 6.12 -0.41
C MET A 212 2.72 6.16 0.36
N ALA A 213 3.41 5.08 0.30
CA ALA A 213 4.71 4.74 0.87
C ALA A 213 5.39 5.84 1.71
N ILE A 214 5.03 5.88 2.99
CA ILE A 214 5.61 6.81 3.97
C ILE A 214 7.00 6.36 4.42
N MET A 215 7.34 5.07 4.29
CA MET A 215 8.65 4.56 4.67
C MET A 215 9.76 5.24 3.89
N GLU A 216 10.89 5.53 4.54
CA GLU A 216 12.00 6.29 3.96
C GLU A 216 12.58 5.61 2.70
N HIS A 217 12.87 6.42 1.72
CA HIS A 217 13.35 5.99 0.41
C HIS A 217 14.34 7.02 -0.16
N PRO A 218 15.41 6.57 -0.84
CA PRO A 218 16.46 7.49 -1.31
C PRO A 218 16.03 8.34 -2.50
N LEU A 219 15.20 7.80 -3.39
CA LEU A 219 14.80 8.44 -4.63
C LEU A 219 13.35 8.93 -4.55
N TYR A 220 13.13 10.24 -4.53
CA TYR A 220 11.79 10.82 -4.52
C TYR A 220 10.94 10.35 -5.72
N ALA A 221 11.57 10.26 -6.91
CA ALA A 221 10.92 9.79 -8.13
C ALA A 221 10.52 8.30 -8.12
N SER A 222 10.87 7.55 -7.08
CA SER A 222 10.37 6.18 -6.89
C SER A 222 8.93 6.13 -6.36
N PHE A 223 8.29 7.25 -6.14
CA PHE A 223 6.96 7.38 -5.49
C PHE A 223 6.93 6.81 -4.06
N GLY A 224 8.10 6.50 -3.49
CA GLY A 224 8.24 5.85 -2.19
C GLY A 224 8.22 4.32 -2.24
N TYR A 225 8.22 3.71 -3.43
CA TYR A 225 8.17 2.24 -3.57
C TYR A 225 9.54 1.56 -3.58
N GLN A 226 10.64 2.32 -3.54
CA GLN A 226 11.99 1.78 -3.36
C GLN A 226 12.48 2.10 -1.94
N VAL A 227 12.01 1.33 -0.98
CA VAL A 227 12.24 1.57 0.45
C VAL A 227 13.66 1.19 0.85
N SER A 228 14.32 2.07 1.59
CA SER A 228 15.63 1.82 2.22
C SER A 228 15.51 1.55 3.72
N ASN A 229 14.70 2.32 4.43
CA ASN A 229 14.60 2.29 5.88
C ASN A 229 13.17 2.01 6.32
N PHE A 230 12.90 0.77 6.70
CA PHE A 230 11.55 0.25 6.93
C PHE A 230 10.89 0.78 8.21
N TYR A 231 11.69 1.21 9.19
CA TYR A 231 11.19 1.77 10.46
C TYR A 231 11.23 3.29 10.51
N ALA A 232 11.77 3.92 9.47
CA ALA A 232 11.85 5.37 9.36
C ALA A 232 10.75 5.90 8.44
N ILE A 233 10.15 7.01 8.85
CA ILE A 233 9.26 7.78 7.99
C ILE A 233 10.08 8.62 7.01
N SER A 234 9.49 8.98 5.88
CA SER A 234 10.15 9.90 4.94
C SER A 234 10.34 11.28 5.58
N SER A 235 11.60 11.64 5.79
CA SER A 235 12.00 12.92 6.40
C SER A 235 11.78 14.13 5.47
N ARG A 236 11.55 13.88 4.17
CA ARG A 236 11.21 14.95 3.22
C ARG A 236 9.93 15.67 3.59
N PHE A 237 9.00 14.99 4.27
CA PHE A 237 7.68 15.51 4.59
C PHE A 237 7.60 16.06 6.03
N GLY A 238 8.62 15.85 6.85
CA GLY A 238 8.65 16.35 8.22
C GLY A 238 9.13 15.33 9.26
N THR A 239 8.67 15.50 10.49
CA THR A 239 9.09 14.73 11.66
C THR A 239 8.11 13.64 12.05
N PRO A 240 8.53 12.66 12.88
CA PRO A 240 7.62 11.66 13.45
C PRO A 240 6.42 12.26 14.18
N ASP A 241 6.61 13.30 14.99
CA ASP A 241 5.54 13.96 15.72
C ASP A 241 4.50 14.58 14.77
N GLU A 242 4.94 15.16 13.67
CA GLU A 242 4.06 15.74 12.65
C GLU A 242 3.21 14.69 11.93
N LEU A 243 3.77 13.51 11.64
CA LEU A 243 2.98 12.40 11.09
C LEU A 243 1.99 11.84 12.11
N MET A 244 2.40 11.72 13.38
CA MET A 244 1.48 11.29 14.45
C MET A 244 0.31 12.27 14.60
N GLU A 245 0.57 13.57 14.52
CA GLU A 245 -0.47 14.61 14.55
C GLU A 245 -1.42 14.50 13.35
N LEU A 246 -0.90 14.20 12.16
CA LEU A 246 -1.72 13.96 10.97
C LEU A 246 -2.70 12.81 11.20
N ILE A 247 -2.22 11.68 11.69
CA ILE A 247 -3.05 10.50 11.94
C ILE A 247 -4.08 10.77 13.04
N ASP A 248 -3.66 11.41 14.12
CA ASP A 248 -4.54 11.79 15.23
C ASP A 248 -5.65 12.75 14.77
N THR A 249 -5.29 13.78 13.99
CA THR A 249 -6.25 14.71 13.41
C THR A 249 -7.23 14.01 12.47
N ALA A 250 -6.75 13.09 11.65
CA ALA A 250 -7.61 12.27 10.79
C ALA A 250 -8.61 11.45 11.61
N HIS A 251 -8.17 10.82 12.70
CA HIS A 251 -9.05 10.11 13.63
C HIS A 251 -10.12 11.03 14.22
N GLY A 252 -9.74 12.23 14.64
CA GLY A 252 -10.67 13.23 15.14
C GLY A 252 -11.72 13.67 14.12
N LEU A 253 -11.41 13.57 12.84
CA LEU A 253 -12.34 13.81 11.73
C LEU A 253 -13.16 12.57 11.32
N GLY A 254 -12.98 11.44 11.98
CA GLY A 254 -13.66 10.19 11.66
C GLY A 254 -13.06 9.44 10.48
N LEU A 255 -11.78 9.67 10.18
CA LEU A 255 -11.06 9.04 9.05
C LEU A 255 -10.12 7.96 9.56
N ARG A 256 -10.19 6.74 8.97
CA ARG A 256 -9.13 5.73 9.08
C ARG A 256 -7.92 6.16 8.27
N VAL A 257 -6.73 5.71 8.68
CA VAL A 257 -5.50 5.94 7.94
C VAL A 257 -4.81 4.60 7.68
N LEU A 258 -4.69 4.22 6.42
CA LEU A 258 -3.97 3.04 5.96
C LEU A 258 -2.58 3.44 5.46
N LEU A 259 -1.61 2.58 5.70
CA LEU A 259 -0.28 2.68 5.12
C LEU A 259 -0.17 1.77 3.89
N ASP A 260 0.32 2.34 2.80
CA ASP A 260 0.79 1.57 1.65
C ASP A 260 2.16 0.98 1.98
N VAL A 261 2.15 -0.29 2.41
CA VAL A 261 3.35 -0.97 2.91
C VAL A 261 4.02 -1.77 1.80
N VAL A 262 5.34 -1.62 1.71
CA VAL A 262 6.16 -2.29 0.69
C VAL A 262 7.01 -3.36 1.38
N HIS A 263 6.53 -4.61 1.40
CA HIS A 263 7.25 -5.78 1.89
C HIS A 263 7.61 -6.78 0.79
N SER A 264 7.31 -6.42 -0.45
CA SER A 264 7.61 -7.23 -1.64
C SER A 264 9.08 -7.16 -2.06
N HIS A 265 9.76 -6.05 -1.77
CA HIS A 265 11.14 -5.83 -2.18
C HIS A 265 11.78 -4.69 -1.37
N ALA A 266 13.07 -4.46 -1.61
CA ALA A 266 13.82 -3.33 -1.05
C ALA A 266 14.78 -2.75 -2.10
N VAL A 267 15.14 -1.49 -1.92
CA VAL A 267 16.10 -0.81 -2.80
C VAL A 267 17.49 -1.46 -2.72
N LYS A 268 18.28 -1.35 -3.79
CA LYS A 268 19.66 -1.87 -3.86
C LYS A 268 20.70 -1.01 -3.15
N ASN A 269 20.35 0.18 -2.72
CA ASN A 269 21.27 1.11 -2.06
C ASN A 269 21.96 0.45 -0.85
N VAL A 270 23.28 0.61 -0.76
CA VAL A 270 24.11 -0.10 0.22
C VAL A 270 24.25 0.67 1.53
N GLY A 271 24.56 1.94 1.49
CA GLY A 271 24.85 2.71 2.71
C GLY A 271 23.67 2.85 3.68
N GLU A 272 22.53 3.23 3.15
CA GLU A 272 21.28 3.47 3.89
C GLU A 272 20.36 2.25 3.97
N GLY A 273 20.40 1.37 2.98
CA GLY A 273 19.48 0.23 2.85
C GLY A 273 19.98 -1.05 3.51
N LEU A 274 19.22 -2.12 3.27
CA LEU A 274 19.51 -3.45 3.82
C LEU A 274 20.44 -4.29 2.96
N ASN A 275 20.67 -3.88 1.70
CA ASN A 275 21.53 -4.61 0.79
C ASN A 275 22.97 -4.54 1.24
N LEU A 276 23.61 -5.69 1.33
CA LEU A 276 25.00 -5.82 1.80
C LEU A 276 25.23 -5.21 3.19
N PHE A 277 24.22 -5.21 4.05
CA PHE A 277 24.32 -4.57 5.37
C PHE A 277 25.50 -5.12 6.17
N ASP A 278 25.63 -6.44 6.29
CA ASP A 278 26.74 -7.13 6.96
C ASP A 278 27.86 -7.58 5.99
N GLY A 279 27.88 -7.03 4.79
CA GLY A 279 28.81 -7.41 3.72
C GLY A 279 28.34 -8.58 2.86
N THR A 280 27.22 -9.25 3.22
CA THR A 280 26.64 -10.35 2.45
C THR A 280 25.30 -9.92 1.82
N THR A 281 24.93 -10.57 0.72
CA THR A 281 23.60 -10.40 0.10
C THR A 281 22.52 -11.20 0.84
N SER A 282 22.93 -12.22 1.58
CA SER A 282 22.05 -13.23 2.19
C SER A 282 21.53 -12.86 3.59
N GLN A 283 21.91 -11.72 4.15
CA GLN A 283 21.40 -11.33 5.46
C GLN A 283 19.86 -11.19 5.44
N TYR A 284 19.33 -10.42 4.51
CA TYR A 284 17.89 -10.19 4.36
C TYR A 284 17.29 -10.82 3.10
N PHE A 285 18.10 -11.02 2.07
CA PHE A 285 17.63 -11.35 0.73
C PHE A 285 18.05 -12.76 0.30
N HIS A 286 17.42 -13.28 -0.75
CA HIS A 286 17.92 -14.47 -1.42
C HIS A 286 19.25 -14.18 -2.11
N GLU A 287 20.09 -15.19 -2.24
CA GLU A 287 21.33 -15.11 -3.00
C GLU A 287 21.09 -15.31 -4.51
N GLY A 288 21.98 -14.73 -5.31
CA GLY A 288 21.95 -14.87 -6.76
C GLY A 288 20.69 -14.27 -7.38
N ASP A 289 20.32 -14.82 -8.53
CA ASP A 289 19.19 -14.31 -9.34
C ASP A 289 17.84 -14.34 -8.62
N ARG A 290 17.65 -15.28 -7.70
CA ARG A 290 16.45 -15.33 -6.88
C ARG A 290 16.28 -14.09 -5.98
N GLY A 291 17.37 -13.44 -5.62
CA GLY A 291 17.39 -12.21 -4.81
C GLY A 291 17.20 -10.92 -5.62
N GLU A 292 17.06 -11.01 -6.93
CA GLU A 292 16.97 -9.86 -7.83
C GLU A 292 15.59 -9.76 -8.47
N HIS A 293 14.96 -8.59 -8.38
CA HIS A 293 13.77 -8.27 -9.16
C HIS A 293 14.20 -7.53 -10.43
N GLU A 294 14.30 -8.23 -11.54
CA GLU A 294 14.85 -7.69 -12.78
C GLU A 294 14.07 -6.46 -13.29
N ALA A 295 12.73 -6.54 -13.30
CA ALA A 295 11.90 -5.46 -13.83
C ALA A 295 11.92 -4.19 -12.97
N TRP A 296 12.08 -4.32 -11.66
CA TRP A 296 12.09 -3.17 -10.73
C TRP A 296 13.49 -2.77 -10.28
N ASN A 297 14.50 -3.55 -10.65
CA ASN A 297 15.89 -3.33 -10.24
C ASN A 297 16.04 -3.21 -8.71
N THR A 298 15.46 -4.14 -7.97
CA THR A 298 15.41 -4.17 -6.50
C THR A 298 15.78 -5.54 -5.96
N LYS A 299 15.90 -5.64 -4.62
CA LYS A 299 16.24 -6.88 -3.91
C LYS A 299 15.00 -7.57 -3.36
N LEU A 300 14.99 -8.90 -3.36
CA LEU A 300 13.89 -9.73 -2.90
C LEU A 300 14.20 -10.40 -1.56
N PHE A 301 13.32 -10.18 -0.58
CA PHE A 301 13.45 -10.75 0.76
C PHE A 301 13.41 -12.29 0.76
N ASN A 302 14.24 -12.88 1.63
CA ASN A 302 14.17 -14.29 1.95
C ASN A 302 13.14 -14.54 3.06
N TYR A 303 11.89 -14.75 2.68
CA TYR A 303 10.80 -15.01 3.62
C TYR A 303 10.91 -16.37 4.35
N GLY A 304 11.88 -17.20 3.98
CA GLY A 304 12.20 -18.45 4.67
C GLY A 304 13.07 -18.29 5.90
N LYS A 305 13.66 -17.09 6.12
CA LYS A 305 14.48 -16.80 7.30
C LYS A 305 13.64 -16.25 8.44
N ASP A 306 13.74 -16.87 9.61
CA ASP A 306 12.99 -16.44 10.80
C ASP A 306 13.31 -14.99 11.21
N GLU A 307 14.56 -14.55 11.05
CA GLU A 307 14.98 -13.19 11.35
C GLU A 307 14.39 -12.16 10.39
N VAL A 308 14.19 -12.53 9.12
CA VAL A 308 13.54 -11.68 8.12
C VAL A 308 12.04 -11.59 8.39
N ILE A 309 11.40 -12.71 8.71
CA ILE A 309 9.99 -12.73 9.14
C ILE A 309 9.83 -11.86 10.39
N HIS A 310 10.73 -11.98 11.36
CA HIS A 310 10.73 -11.15 12.58
C HIS A 310 10.83 -9.66 12.25
N PHE A 311 11.75 -9.28 11.37
CA PHE A 311 11.93 -7.89 10.92
C PHE A 311 10.64 -7.34 10.27
N LEU A 312 10.06 -8.08 9.36
CA LEU A 312 8.89 -7.63 8.59
C LEU A 312 7.60 -7.64 9.44
N LEU A 313 7.36 -8.66 10.26
CA LEU A 313 6.21 -8.69 11.17
C LEU A 313 6.30 -7.61 12.25
N SER A 314 7.50 -7.40 12.81
CA SER A 314 7.74 -6.31 13.78
C SER A 314 7.51 -4.94 13.14
N ASN A 315 7.79 -4.78 11.86
CA ASN A 315 7.54 -3.56 11.12
C ASN A 315 6.03 -3.24 11.02
N LEU A 316 5.21 -4.23 10.74
CA LEU A 316 3.75 -4.05 10.72
C LEU A 316 3.22 -3.65 12.10
N LYS A 317 3.65 -4.33 13.15
CA LYS A 317 3.28 -3.99 14.52
C LYS A 317 3.73 -2.58 14.91
N PHE A 318 4.93 -2.18 14.51
CA PHE A 318 5.45 -0.82 14.72
C PHE A 318 4.53 0.25 14.16
N TRP A 319 4.08 0.12 12.92
CA TRP A 319 3.19 1.08 12.30
C TRP A 319 1.82 1.14 12.99
N LEU A 320 1.31 0.00 13.46
CA LEU A 320 0.05 -0.07 14.19
C LEU A 320 0.14 0.53 15.59
N GLU A 321 1.18 0.20 16.35
CA GLU A 321 1.30 0.62 17.76
C GLU A 321 1.90 2.00 17.94
N VAL A 322 2.91 2.36 17.17
CA VAL A 322 3.65 3.62 17.35
C VAL A 322 2.96 4.78 16.64
N TYR A 323 2.54 4.56 15.39
CA TYR A 323 1.90 5.61 14.59
C TYR A 323 0.37 5.53 14.57
N HIS A 324 -0.23 4.47 15.09
CA HIS A 324 -1.68 4.26 15.09
C HIS A 324 -2.31 4.18 13.69
N PHE A 325 -1.58 3.65 12.71
CA PHE A 325 -2.20 3.28 11.44
C PHE A 325 -3.31 2.25 11.66
N ASP A 326 -4.36 2.32 10.87
CA ASP A 326 -5.56 1.48 11.00
C ASP A 326 -5.55 0.29 10.05
N GLY A 327 -4.44 0.01 9.44
CA GLY A 327 -4.25 -1.11 8.51
C GLY A 327 -3.34 -0.77 7.35
N PHE A 328 -3.37 -1.64 6.33
CA PHE A 328 -2.40 -1.62 5.24
C PHE A 328 -3.01 -1.98 3.89
N ARG A 329 -2.47 -1.35 2.85
CA ARG A 329 -2.48 -1.88 1.49
C ARG A 329 -1.09 -2.48 1.24
N PHE A 330 -1.02 -3.75 0.86
CA PHE A 330 0.23 -4.45 0.56
C PHE A 330 0.57 -4.29 -0.91
N ASP A 331 1.66 -3.60 -1.18
CA ASP A 331 2.19 -3.36 -2.51
C ASP A 331 2.86 -4.60 -3.11
N GLY A 332 2.66 -4.80 -4.42
CA GLY A 332 3.42 -5.78 -5.19
C GLY A 332 3.22 -7.23 -4.77
N VAL A 333 2.05 -7.61 -4.27
CA VAL A 333 1.78 -8.97 -3.80
C VAL A 333 1.98 -10.02 -4.90
N THR A 334 1.60 -9.74 -6.13
CA THR A 334 1.85 -10.65 -7.27
C THR A 334 3.32 -11.05 -7.39
N SER A 335 4.21 -10.08 -7.21
CA SER A 335 5.66 -10.32 -7.25
C SER A 335 6.15 -11.28 -6.14
N MET A 336 5.46 -11.30 -5.00
CA MET A 336 5.79 -12.19 -3.88
C MET A 336 5.32 -13.62 -4.10
N LEU A 337 4.15 -13.82 -4.73
CA LEU A 337 3.47 -15.10 -4.83
C LEU A 337 4.17 -16.13 -5.71
N TYR A 338 4.99 -15.67 -6.67
CA TYR A 338 5.57 -16.52 -7.70
C TYR A 338 7.05 -16.22 -7.92
N HIS A 339 7.82 -17.27 -8.24
CA HIS A 339 9.25 -17.12 -8.59
C HIS A 339 9.47 -16.34 -9.89
N HIS A 340 8.52 -16.35 -10.82
CA HIS A 340 8.54 -15.51 -12.03
C HIS A 340 7.95 -14.11 -11.81
N HIS A 341 7.54 -13.76 -10.58
CA HIS A 341 7.01 -12.44 -10.18
C HIS A 341 5.78 -11.97 -10.97
N GLY A 342 5.06 -12.88 -11.62
CA GLY A 342 3.95 -12.54 -12.52
C GLY A 342 4.37 -12.01 -13.90
N LEU A 343 5.65 -11.94 -14.18
CA LEU A 343 6.17 -11.40 -15.45
C LEU A 343 6.01 -12.42 -16.59
N GLY A 344 5.44 -11.96 -17.70
CA GLY A 344 5.27 -12.78 -18.89
C GLY A 344 4.32 -13.98 -18.74
N THR A 345 3.53 -14.03 -17.68
CA THR A 345 2.61 -15.12 -17.37
C THR A 345 1.16 -14.63 -17.41
N GLY A 346 0.32 -15.30 -18.18
CA GLY A 346 -1.13 -15.13 -18.12
C GLY A 346 -1.72 -16.13 -17.11
N PHE A 347 -2.63 -15.67 -16.26
CA PHE A 347 -3.31 -16.50 -15.26
C PHE A 347 -4.69 -16.93 -15.77
N ASP A 348 -4.69 -17.78 -16.79
CA ASP A 348 -5.86 -18.24 -17.53
C ASP A 348 -6.37 -19.62 -17.09
N SER A 349 -5.67 -20.25 -16.14
CA SER A 349 -6.09 -21.53 -15.55
C SER A 349 -5.69 -21.64 -14.08
N TYR A 350 -6.41 -22.46 -13.31
CA TYR A 350 -6.13 -22.67 -11.88
C TYR A 350 -4.78 -23.35 -11.63
N GLU A 351 -4.30 -24.17 -12.55
CA GLU A 351 -2.98 -24.84 -12.46
C GLU A 351 -1.83 -23.84 -12.27
N LYS A 352 -1.95 -22.66 -12.84
CA LYS A 352 -0.92 -21.63 -12.77
C LYS A 352 -0.72 -21.04 -11.36
N TYR A 353 -1.75 -21.08 -10.51
CA TYR A 353 -1.64 -20.65 -9.11
C TYR A 353 -0.96 -21.70 -8.20
N PHE A 354 -0.92 -22.95 -8.63
CA PHE A 354 -0.43 -24.07 -7.84
C PHE A 354 0.75 -24.80 -8.48
N SER A 355 1.34 -24.21 -9.51
CA SER A 355 2.54 -24.74 -10.17
C SER A 355 3.77 -24.66 -9.26
N MET A 356 4.88 -25.20 -9.73
CA MET A 356 6.18 -25.10 -9.03
C MET A 356 6.72 -23.67 -8.91
N ASP A 357 6.13 -22.73 -9.64
CA ASP A 357 6.52 -21.32 -9.60
C ASP A 357 5.96 -20.57 -8.38
N LYS A 358 4.99 -21.17 -7.65
CA LYS A 358 4.47 -20.56 -6.41
C LYS A 358 5.57 -20.45 -5.35
N ASP A 359 5.68 -19.29 -4.72
CA ASP A 359 6.56 -19.08 -3.58
C ASP A 359 5.79 -19.29 -2.27
N ILE A 360 5.85 -20.52 -1.74
CA ILE A 360 5.11 -20.87 -0.54
C ILE A 360 5.60 -20.14 0.70
N GLU A 361 6.88 -19.80 0.79
CA GLU A 361 7.44 -19.05 1.92
C GLU A 361 6.87 -17.63 1.96
N ALA A 362 6.75 -16.96 0.81
CA ALA A 362 6.15 -15.64 0.70
C ALA A 362 4.63 -15.68 1.01
N ILE A 363 3.92 -16.70 0.52
CA ILE A 363 2.49 -16.89 0.82
C ILE A 363 2.28 -17.08 2.32
N VAL A 364 3.08 -17.92 2.96
CA VAL A 364 3.05 -18.15 4.41
C VAL A 364 3.36 -16.85 5.18
N TYR A 365 4.33 -16.06 4.71
CA TYR A 365 4.60 -14.76 5.31
C TYR A 365 3.36 -13.85 5.28
N LEU A 366 2.66 -13.77 4.15
CA LEU A 366 1.41 -12.97 4.04
C LEU A 366 0.32 -13.48 4.99
N MET A 367 0.20 -14.78 5.17
CA MET A 367 -0.73 -15.37 6.13
C MET A 367 -0.35 -14.99 7.57
N LEU A 368 0.93 -15.08 7.92
CA LEU A 368 1.46 -14.65 9.22
C LEU A 368 1.21 -13.14 9.45
N ALA A 369 1.43 -12.32 8.43
CA ALA A 369 1.21 -10.88 8.48
C ALA A 369 -0.26 -10.56 8.80
N ASN A 370 -1.20 -11.19 8.13
CA ASN A 370 -2.63 -10.99 8.39
C ASN A 370 -3.03 -11.46 9.81
N GLU A 371 -2.49 -12.57 10.29
CA GLU A 371 -2.76 -13.02 11.66
C GLU A 371 -2.18 -12.06 12.69
N LEU A 372 -0.93 -11.63 12.53
CA LEU A 372 -0.31 -10.64 13.40
C LEU A 372 -1.12 -9.34 13.47
N ILE A 373 -1.53 -8.82 12.32
CA ILE A 373 -2.29 -7.58 12.25
C ILE A 373 -3.60 -7.72 13.05
N ARG A 374 -4.30 -8.85 12.91
CA ARG A 374 -5.53 -9.13 13.68
C ARG A 374 -5.29 -9.25 15.18
N GLU A 375 -4.19 -9.84 15.59
CA GLU A 375 -3.82 -9.94 17.00
C GLU A 375 -3.55 -8.55 17.61
N VAL A 376 -2.85 -7.68 16.88
CA VAL A 376 -2.48 -6.34 17.35
C VAL A 376 -3.69 -5.40 17.32
N ASN A 377 -4.46 -5.41 16.24
CA ASN A 377 -5.66 -4.60 16.08
C ASN A 377 -6.74 -5.36 15.29
N PRO A 378 -7.72 -5.96 15.97
CA PRO A 378 -8.80 -6.70 15.32
C PRO A 378 -9.63 -5.88 14.32
N SER A 379 -9.63 -4.54 14.45
CA SER A 379 -10.35 -3.62 13.56
C SER A 379 -9.51 -3.16 12.37
N ALA A 380 -8.24 -3.55 12.27
CA ALA A 380 -7.37 -3.17 11.18
C ALA A 380 -7.87 -3.71 9.84
N LEU A 381 -7.71 -2.91 8.80
CA LEU A 381 -8.09 -3.25 7.43
C LEU A 381 -6.86 -3.68 6.63
N THR A 382 -6.95 -4.81 5.92
CA THR A 382 -5.89 -5.28 5.03
C THR A 382 -6.38 -5.44 3.61
N ILE A 383 -5.60 -4.89 2.67
CA ILE A 383 -5.91 -4.88 1.23
C ILE A 383 -4.70 -5.40 0.47
N ALA A 384 -4.92 -6.37 -0.42
CA ALA A 384 -3.87 -6.91 -1.28
C ALA A 384 -3.91 -6.27 -2.67
N GLU A 385 -2.75 -5.84 -3.15
CA GLU A 385 -2.52 -5.54 -4.55
C GLU A 385 -2.02 -6.79 -5.26
N ASP A 386 -2.93 -7.54 -5.87
CA ASP A 386 -2.62 -8.75 -6.63
C ASP A 386 -3.30 -8.75 -8.00
N MET A 387 -2.51 -8.66 -9.07
CA MET A 387 -2.97 -8.73 -10.46
C MET A 387 -3.27 -10.16 -10.92
N SER A 388 -2.69 -11.18 -10.26
CA SER A 388 -2.80 -12.56 -10.71
C SER A 388 -4.18 -13.16 -10.43
N ALA A 389 -4.98 -12.54 -9.58
CA ALA A 389 -6.26 -13.05 -9.10
C ALA A 389 -6.13 -14.41 -8.38
N MET A 390 -5.08 -14.59 -7.57
CA MET A 390 -4.89 -15.83 -6.80
C MET A 390 -6.13 -16.13 -5.95
N PRO A 391 -6.69 -17.34 -6.06
CA PRO A 391 -7.86 -17.73 -5.25
C PRO A 391 -7.57 -17.71 -3.76
N GLY A 392 -8.53 -17.20 -2.98
CA GLY A 392 -8.45 -17.16 -1.52
C GLY A 392 -7.64 -16.00 -0.94
N MET A 393 -7.16 -15.07 -1.75
CA MET A 393 -6.42 -13.90 -1.27
C MET A 393 -7.18 -13.15 -0.18
N ALA A 394 -8.46 -12.86 -0.42
CA ALA A 394 -9.32 -12.12 0.50
C ALA A 394 -10.37 -13.04 1.18
N LEU A 395 -9.96 -14.23 1.58
CA LEU A 395 -10.71 -15.12 2.45
C LEU A 395 -10.00 -15.28 3.79
N PRO A 396 -10.74 -15.50 4.89
CA PRO A 396 -10.15 -15.73 6.20
C PRO A 396 -9.18 -16.92 6.22
N LEU A 397 -8.16 -16.85 7.06
CA LEU A 397 -7.22 -17.96 7.29
C LEU A 397 -7.95 -19.24 7.70
N ALA A 398 -8.94 -19.13 8.58
CA ALA A 398 -9.74 -20.27 9.04
C ALA A 398 -10.51 -20.98 7.91
N ASP A 399 -10.80 -20.27 6.83
CA ASP A 399 -11.52 -20.81 5.67
C ASP A 399 -10.58 -21.41 4.61
N GLY A 400 -9.27 -21.34 4.83
CA GLY A 400 -8.23 -21.77 3.89
C GLY A 400 -7.70 -20.64 3.00
N GLY A 401 -8.04 -19.38 3.31
CA GLY A 401 -7.57 -18.20 2.61
C GLY A 401 -6.22 -17.66 3.09
N ILE A 402 -5.76 -16.59 2.45
CA ILE A 402 -4.51 -15.89 2.80
C ILE A 402 -4.75 -14.83 3.88
N GLY A 403 -6.00 -14.41 4.08
CA GLY A 403 -6.42 -13.62 5.24
C GLY A 403 -6.60 -12.14 5.04
N PHE A 404 -6.43 -11.61 3.82
CA PHE A 404 -6.75 -10.21 3.53
C PHE A 404 -8.26 -9.95 3.65
N ASP A 405 -8.64 -8.72 3.99
CA ASP A 405 -10.04 -8.30 4.00
C ASP A 405 -10.57 -8.02 2.61
N TYR A 406 -9.73 -7.39 1.80
CA TYR A 406 -10.06 -6.95 0.44
C TYR A 406 -8.89 -7.21 -0.50
N ARG A 407 -9.23 -7.29 -1.78
CA ARG A 407 -8.27 -7.18 -2.87
C ARG A 407 -8.64 -6.04 -3.78
N LEU A 408 -7.68 -5.44 -4.48
CA LEU A 408 -7.93 -4.40 -5.47
C LEU A 408 -8.49 -5.02 -6.76
N SER A 409 -9.47 -4.36 -7.36
CA SER A 409 -10.02 -4.74 -8.68
C SER A 409 -9.12 -4.19 -9.80
N MET A 410 -7.91 -4.72 -9.93
CA MET A 410 -6.84 -4.13 -10.76
C MET A 410 -7.10 -4.18 -12.27
N GLY A 411 -7.93 -5.10 -12.74
CA GLY A 411 -8.26 -5.19 -14.17
C GLY A 411 -9.19 -4.08 -14.68
N ILE A 412 -9.92 -3.41 -13.79
CA ILE A 412 -10.93 -2.42 -14.16
C ILE A 412 -10.33 -1.12 -14.71
N PRO A 413 -9.32 -0.51 -14.08
CA PRO A 413 -8.68 0.67 -14.63
C PRO A 413 -8.11 0.44 -16.04
N ASP A 414 -7.42 -0.66 -16.25
CA ASP A 414 -6.85 -1.03 -17.55
C ASP A 414 -7.94 -1.27 -18.60
N TYR A 415 -9.07 -1.85 -18.20
CA TYR A 415 -10.24 -2.00 -19.07
C TYR A 415 -10.76 -0.64 -19.54
N TRP A 416 -10.93 0.34 -18.63
CA TRP A 416 -11.40 1.67 -19.00
C TRP A 416 -10.43 2.38 -19.95
N ILE A 417 -9.13 2.36 -19.65
CA ILE A 417 -8.13 2.95 -20.54
C ILE A 417 -8.20 2.32 -21.93
N LYS A 418 -8.28 1.00 -22.01
CA LYS A 418 -8.39 0.29 -23.29
C LYS A 418 -9.65 0.69 -24.05
N GLN A 419 -10.81 0.81 -23.37
CA GLN A 419 -12.05 1.24 -24.01
C GLN A 419 -11.91 2.67 -24.55
N LEU A 420 -11.47 3.62 -23.74
CA LEU A 420 -11.34 5.02 -24.13
C LEU A 420 -10.29 5.24 -25.22
N LYS A 421 -9.23 4.45 -25.24
CA LYS A 421 -8.14 4.54 -26.21
C LYS A 421 -8.49 3.94 -27.58
N THR A 422 -9.27 2.85 -27.61
CA THR A 422 -9.43 2.03 -28.82
C THR A 422 -10.85 2.01 -29.38
N LYS A 423 -11.85 2.53 -28.66
CA LYS A 423 -13.27 2.45 -29.02
C LYS A 423 -13.90 3.83 -29.11
N SER A 424 -14.74 4.02 -30.12
CA SER A 424 -15.70 5.12 -30.14
C SER A 424 -16.93 4.77 -29.27
N ASP A 425 -17.77 5.76 -28.95
CA ASP A 425 -18.89 5.58 -28.04
C ASP A 425 -19.89 4.53 -28.54
N ASP A 426 -20.11 4.48 -29.85
CA ASP A 426 -20.97 3.49 -30.51
C ASP A 426 -20.39 2.06 -30.50
N GLN A 427 -19.09 1.91 -30.28
CA GLN A 427 -18.41 0.62 -30.21
C GLN A 427 -18.33 0.04 -28.79
N LEU A 428 -18.77 0.75 -27.78
CA LEU A 428 -18.76 0.28 -26.40
C LEU A 428 -19.63 -0.97 -26.24
N ASN A 429 -19.04 -2.04 -25.71
CA ASN A 429 -19.73 -3.30 -25.45
C ASN A 429 -20.20 -3.37 -23.99
N LEU A 430 -21.50 -3.17 -23.76
CA LEU A 430 -22.06 -3.17 -22.41
C LEU A 430 -22.10 -4.55 -21.75
N MET A 431 -22.19 -5.62 -22.52
CA MET A 431 -22.06 -6.98 -21.99
C MET A 431 -20.64 -7.23 -21.48
N GLY A 432 -19.64 -6.80 -22.23
CA GLY A 432 -18.23 -6.86 -21.81
C GLY A 432 -17.98 -5.99 -20.58
N LEU A 433 -18.54 -4.80 -20.53
CA LEU A 433 -18.45 -3.91 -19.36
C LEU A 433 -19.05 -4.56 -18.11
N TRP A 434 -20.25 -5.10 -18.22
CA TRP A 434 -20.89 -5.82 -17.12
C TRP A 434 -20.02 -6.96 -16.61
N TRP A 435 -19.49 -7.77 -17.53
CA TRP A 435 -18.61 -8.88 -17.21
C TRP A 435 -17.36 -8.42 -16.44
N GLU A 436 -16.64 -7.43 -16.95
CA GLU A 436 -15.40 -6.92 -16.31
C GLU A 436 -15.67 -6.36 -14.91
N LEU A 437 -16.77 -5.63 -14.73
CA LEU A 437 -17.08 -5.01 -13.44
C LEU A 437 -17.65 -5.99 -12.41
N THR A 438 -18.22 -7.11 -12.83
CA THR A 438 -18.91 -8.05 -11.92
C THR A 438 -18.21 -9.39 -11.74
N THR A 439 -17.23 -9.73 -12.58
CA THR A 439 -16.48 -10.98 -12.45
C THR A 439 -15.44 -10.87 -11.33
N ARG A 440 -15.61 -11.70 -10.31
CA ARG A 440 -14.76 -11.72 -9.12
C ARG A 440 -14.52 -13.13 -8.62
N ARG A 441 -13.52 -13.30 -7.76
CA ARG A 441 -13.34 -14.55 -7.03
C ARG A 441 -14.51 -14.75 -6.06
N PRO A 442 -15.10 -15.97 -6.04
CA PRO A 442 -16.22 -16.25 -5.15
C PRO A 442 -15.89 -15.99 -3.67
N GLY A 443 -16.78 -15.32 -2.96
CA GLY A 443 -16.65 -15.05 -1.53
C GLY A 443 -15.62 -13.99 -1.14
N GLU A 444 -14.88 -13.44 -2.07
CA GLU A 444 -13.86 -12.41 -1.81
C GLU A 444 -14.39 -11.01 -2.05
N LYS A 445 -14.00 -10.07 -1.19
CA LYS A 445 -14.36 -8.67 -1.29
C LYS A 445 -13.30 -7.88 -2.06
N ASN A 446 -13.76 -6.95 -2.88
CA ASN A 446 -12.90 -6.12 -3.71
C ASN A 446 -13.05 -4.63 -3.37
N ILE A 447 -11.95 -3.89 -3.54
CA ILE A 447 -11.98 -2.44 -3.65
C ILE A 447 -12.04 -2.09 -5.13
N GLY A 448 -13.16 -1.49 -5.56
CA GLY A 448 -13.34 -1.04 -6.92
C GLY A 448 -12.74 0.34 -7.14
N TYR A 449 -12.23 0.60 -8.33
CA TYR A 449 -11.71 1.93 -8.70
C TYR A 449 -11.58 2.07 -10.21
N ALA A 450 -11.75 3.29 -10.71
CA ALA A 450 -11.58 3.60 -12.12
C ALA A 450 -10.13 3.99 -12.46
N GLU A 451 -9.46 4.66 -11.55
CA GLU A 451 -8.03 5.01 -11.62
C GLU A 451 -7.44 5.16 -10.22
N SER A 452 -6.16 4.81 -10.11
CA SER A 452 -5.30 5.08 -8.94
C SER A 452 -4.13 5.97 -9.37
N HIS A 453 -3.06 6.01 -8.56
CA HIS A 453 -1.82 6.66 -8.95
C HIS A 453 -1.11 5.97 -10.14
N ASP A 454 -1.43 4.70 -10.44
CA ASP A 454 -0.69 3.88 -11.41
C ASP A 454 -1.02 4.16 -12.88
N GLN A 455 -2.19 4.68 -13.20
CA GLN A 455 -2.66 4.74 -14.57
C GLN A 455 -2.12 5.94 -15.36
N ALA A 456 -1.84 7.05 -14.67
CA ALA A 456 -1.37 8.27 -15.32
C ALA A 456 0.04 8.63 -14.83
N LEU A 457 1.04 7.88 -15.26
CA LEU A 457 2.44 8.06 -14.89
C LEU A 457 3.27 8.54 -16.09
N VAL A 458 4.19 9.46 -15.86
CA VAL A 458 5.28 9.87 -16.76
C VAL A 458 4.85 9.98 -18.24
N GLY A 459 3.95 10.94 -18.52
CA GLY A 459 3.50 11.23 -19.89
C GLY A 459 2.32 10.37 -20.38
N ASP A 460 1.78 9.50 -19.53
CA ASP A 460 0.51 8.82 -19.82
C ASP A 460 -0.69 9.74 -19.51
N LYS A 461 -1.92 9.27 -19.62
CA LYS A 461 -3.11 10.12 -19.52
C LYS A 461 -4.04 9.66 -18.41
N THR A 462 -4.61 10.64 -17.67
CA THR A 462 -5.77 10.42 -16.81
C THR A 462 -6.99 10.04 -17.65
N LEU A 463 -8.02 9.46 -17.02
CA LEU A 463 -9.27 9.15 -17.74
C LEU A 463 -9.90 10.41 -18.33
N MET A 464 -9.88 11.52 -17.60
CA MET A 464 -10.40 12.79 -18.12
C MET A 464 -9.59 13.29 -19.33
N MET A 465 -8.28 13.11 -19.31
CA MET A 465 -7.42 13.45 -20.46
C MET A 465 -7.68 12.53 -21.66
N TRP A 466 -7.95 11.25 -21.46
CA TRP A 466 -8.40 10.35 -22.54
C TRP A 466 -9.72 10.78 -23.17
N LEU A 467 -10.64 11.33 -22.35
CA LEU A 467 -11.96 11.77 -22.79
C LEU A 467 -11.95 13.08 -23.58
N ALA A 468 -11.14 14.06 -23.15
CA ALA A 468 -11.19 15.43 -23.67
C ALA A 468 -9.90 15.91 -24.31
N ASP A 469 -8.78 15.23 -24.08
CA ASP A 469 -7.43 15.63 -24.56
C ASP A 469 -7.13 17.12 -24.32
N ALA A 470 -6.51 17.80 -25.27
CA ALA A 470 -6.10 19.20 -25.18
C ALA A 470 -7.24 20.19 -24.88
N GLU A 471 -8.50 19.83 -25.18
CA GLU A 471 -9.67 20.67 -24.86
C GLU A 471 -9.78 20.99 -23.35
N LEU A 472 -9.21 20.15 -22.48
CA LEU A 472 -9.15 20.43 -21.04
C LEU A 472 -8.42 21.74 -20.69
N TYR A 473 -7.49 22.16 -21.51
CA TYR A 473 -6.72 23.39 -21.30
C TYR A 473 -7.42 24.65 -21.86
N TYR A 474 -8.38 24.47 -22.77
CA TYR A 474 -8.95 25.59 -23.51
C TYR A 474 -10.42 25.82 -23.26
N SER A 475 -11.20 24.79 -22.89
CA SER A 475 -12.66 24.85 -22.93
C SER A 475 -13.34 24.41 -21.63
N MET A 476 -12.60 24.34 -20.52
CA MET A 476 -13.19 23.99 -19.22
C MET A 476 -13.82 25.20 -18.48
N ASP A 477 -13.75 26.41 -19.00
CA ASP A 477 -14.48 27.51 -18.41
C ASP A 477 -16.00 27.36 -18.62
N VAL A 478 -16.78 27.91 -17.69
CA VAL A 478 -18.26 27.75 -17.67
C VAL A 478 -18.96 28.45 -18.84
N HIS A 479 -18.29 29.35 -19.56
CA HIS A 479 -18.84 30.08 -20.69
C HIS A 479 -18.52 29.45 -22.04
N SER A 480 -17.52 28.57 -22.11
CA SER A 480 -17.15 27.86 -23.33
C SER A 480 -18.22 26.86 -23.75
N GLN A 481 -18.44 26.81 -25.06
CA GLN A 481 -19.32 25.81 -25.68
C GLN A 481 -18.45 24.79 -26.41
N SER A 482 -18.31 23.60 -25.84
CA SER A 482 -17.53 22.50 -26.38
C SER A 482 -18.27 21.19 -26.23
N LEU A 483 -18.67 20.58 -27.32
CA LEU A 483 -19.27 19.25 -27.32
C LEU A 483 -18.30 18.17 -26.81
N ILE A 484 -17.01 18.38 -27.01
CA ILE A 484 -15.96 17.46 -26.49
C ILE A 484 -15.96 17.50 -24.95
N ILE A 485 -15.99 18.68 -24.36
CA ILE A 485 -16.04 18.83 -22.91
C ILE A 485 -17.37 18.35 -22.32
N ASP A 486 -18.49 18.69 -22.95
CA ASP A 486 -19.82 18.23 -22.50
C ASP A 486 -19.87 16.68 -22.46
N ARG A 487 -19.40 16.03 -23.53
CA ARG A 487 -19.29 14.58 -23.59
C ARG A 487 -18.32 14.04 -22.52
N ALA A 488 -17.14 14.63 -22.40
CA ALA A 488 -16.12 14.19 -21.46
C ALA A 488 -16.62 14.24 -20.01
N ILE A 489 -17.29 15.31 -19.61
CA ILE A 489 -17.87 15.46 -18.27
C ILE A 489 -18.96 14.40 -18.06
N ALA A 490 -19.86 14.22 -19.03
CA ALA A 490 -20.95 13.23 -18.93
C ALA A 490 -20.40 11.80 -18.81
N LEU A 491 -19.45 11.41 -19.65
CA LEU A 491 -18.87 10.07 -19.60
C LEU A 491 -17.99 9.85 -18.35
N HIS A 492 -17.26 10.84 -17.89
CA HIS A 492 -16.50 10.73 -16.65
C HIS A 492 -17.44 10.45 -15.45
N LYS A 493 -18.56 11.14 -15.36
CA LYS A 493 -19.59 10.87 -14.33
C LYS A 493 -20.15 9.46 -14.43
N VAL A 494 -20.54 9.05 -15.63
CA VAL A 494 -21.11 7.71 -15.89
C VAL A 494 -20.08 6.61 -15.54
N LEU A 495 -18.86 6.75 -16.01
CA LEU A 495 -17.77 5.81 -15.80
C LEU A 495 -17.47 5.65 -14.31
N ARG A 496 -17.43 6.73 -13.56
CA ARG A 496 -17.19 6.70 -12.12
C ARG A 496 -18.36 6.05 -11.36
N LEU A 497 -19.60 6.40 -11.67
CA LEU A 497 -20.76 5.85 -10.97
C LEU A 497 -20.96 4.36 -11.25
N VAL A 498 -20.79 3.91 -12.49
CA VAL A 498 -20.91 2.48 -12.81
C VAL A 498 -19.80 1.66 -12.13
N THR A 499 -18.59 2.19 -12.09
CA THR A 499 -17.49 1.55 -11.37
C THR A 499 -17.75 1.54 -9.87
N PHE A 500 -18.14 2.65 -9.29
CA PHE A 500 -18.46 2.79 -7.88
C PHE A 500 -19.50 1.77 -7.42
N SER A 501 -20.57 1.63 -8.18
CA SER A 501 -21.70 0.78 -7.78
C SER A 501 -21.49 -0.72 -8.05
N LEU A 502 -20.64 -1.10 -9.00
CA LEU A 502 -20.49 -2.50 -9.43
C LEU A 502 -19.15 -3.16 -9.02
N ALA A 503 -18.06 -2.39 -8.98
CA ALA A 503 -16.72 -2.97 -9.01
C ALA A 503 -16.23 -3.56 -7.69
N GLY A 504 -16.91 -3.30 -6.58
CA GLY A 504 -16.46 -3.80 -5.28
C GLY A 504 -17.43 -3.53 -4.15
N GLU A 505 -17.01 -3.98 -2.97
CA GLU A 505 -17.65 -3.73 -1.67
C GLU A 505 -17.03 -2.52 -0.96
N GLY A 506 -16.02 -1.92 -1.57
CA GLY A 506 -15.38 -0.66 -1.21
C GLY A 506 -14.97 0.08 -2.47
N TYR A 507 -14.47 1.29 -2.32
CA TYR A 507 -14.12 2.17 -3.43
C TYR A 507 -12.87 2.97 -3.12
N LEU A 508 -12.05 3.20 -4.14
CA LEU A 508 -10.84 4.01 -4.04
C LEU A 508 -10.86 5.13 -5.10
N ASN A 509 -10.45 6.31 -4.68
CA ASN A 509 -10.16 7.45 -5.53
C ASN A 509 -8.75 7.96 -5.24
N PHE A 510 -7.95 8.18 -6.28
CA PHE A 510 -6.68 8.86 -6.13
C PHE A 510 -6.87 10.38 -6.13
N MET A 511 -6.14 11.04 -5.27
CA MET A 511 -6.12 12.49 -5.03
C MET A 511 -6.12 13.31 -6.32
N GLY A 512 -7.21 14.05 -6.56
CA GLY A 512 -7.43 14.87 -7.75
C GLY A 512 -8.33 14.22 -8.81
N ASN A 513 -8.42 12.89 -8.86
CA ASN A 513 -9.26 12.23 -9.87
C ASN A 513 -10.75 12.50 -9.65
N GLU A 514 -11.17 12.80 -8.42
CA GLU A 514 -12.55 13.15 -8.07
C GLU A 514 -13.08 14.39 -8.79
N PHE A 515 -12.20 15.29 -9.15
CA PHE A 515 -12.58 16.47 -9.95
C PHE A 515 -11.99 16.46 -11.37
N GLY A 516 -11.45 15.33 -11.82
CA GLY A 516 -10.91 15.20 -13.17
C GLY A 516 -9.60 15.96 -13.39
N HIS A 517 -8.72 15.98 -12.40
CA HIS A 517 -7.40 16.60 -12.53
C HIS A 517 -6.71 16.14 -13.82
N PRO A 518 -6.28 17.05 -14.70
CA PRO A 518 -5.88 16.68 -16.06
C PRO A 518 -4.48 16.06 -16.16
N GLU A 519 -3.59 16.41 -15.23
CA GLU A 519 -2.17 16.12 -15.37
C GLU A 519 -1.79 14.71 -14.90
N TRP A 520 -0.83 14.08 -15.61
CA TRP A 520 -0.16 12.87 -15.15
C TRP A 520 0.78 13.17 -13.98
N LEU A 521 1.30 12.10 -13.34
CA LEU A 521 2.29 12.19 -12.28
C LEU A 521 3.70 11.96 -12.84
N ASP A 522 4.59 12.90 -12.57
CA ASP A 522 6.03 12.77 -12.82
C ASP A 522 6.79 13.59 -11.76
N PHE A 523 7.63 12.91 -11.00
CA PHE A 523 8.36 13.55 -9.91
C PHE A 523 9.64 14.22 -10.41
N PRO A 524 10.14 15.25 -9.69
CA PRO A 524 11.41 15.89 -10.01
C PRO A 524 12.54 14.86 -10.15
N ARG A 525 13.23 14.88 -11.26
CA ARG A 525 14.35 14.00 -11.60
C ARG A 525 15.19 14.60 -12.72
N GLU A 526 16.41 14.13 -12.90
CA GLU A 526 17.32 14.61 -13.95
C GLU A 526 16.65 14.60 -15.35
N GLY A 527 15.92 13.53 -15.68
CA GLY A 527 15.28 13.36 -16.98
C GLY A 527 14.18 14.36 -17.31
N ASN A 528 13.65 15.10 -16.33
CA ASN A 528 12.64 16.16 -16.54
C ASN A 528 13.10 17.54 -16.03
N GLY A 529 14.42 17.72 -15.79
CA GLY A 529 14.99 18.97 -15.31
C GLY A 529 14.55 19.33 -13.89
N ASP A 530 14.32 18.34 -13.04
CA ASP A 530 13.86 18.49 -11.66
C ASP A 530 12.54 19.29 -11.54
N SER A 531 11.64 19.11 -12.52
CA SER A 531 10.37 19.83 -12.61
C SER A 531 9.33 19.31 -11.62
N PHE A 532 8.62 20.26 -10.98
CA PHE A 532 7.45 20.00 -10.14
C PHE A 532 6.12 20.16 -10.88
N ASP A 533 6.11 20.45 -12.17
CA ASP A 533 4.87 20.72 -12.93
C ASP A 533 3.84 19.57 -12.81
N HIS A 534 4.31 18.33 -12.78
CA HIS A 534 3.49 17.14 -12.66
C HIS A 534 3.59 16.45 -11.28
N ALA A 535 4.24 17.09 -10.31
CA ALA A 535 4.39 16.61 -8.94
C ALA A 535 3.61 17.47 -7.94
N ARG A 536 2.39 17.82 -8.32
CA ARG A 536 1.49 18.67 -7.54
C ARG A 536 0.03 18.36 -7.84
N ARG A 537 -0.86 18.81 -6.99
CA ARG A 537 -2.31 18.82 -7.26
C ARG A 537 -2.81 20.25 -7.34
N GLN A 538 -3.49 20.57 -8.42
CA GLN A 538 -4.03 21.92 -8.67
C GLN A 538 -5.44 22.04 -8.11
N TRP A 539 -5.54 22.20 -6.78
CA TRP A 539 -6.80 22.29 -6.06
C TRP A 539 -7.68 23.46 -6.54
N SER A 540 -7.07 24.53 -7.04
CA SER A 540 -7.80 25.69 -7.56
C SER A 540 -8.68 25.36 -8.76
N LEU A 541 -8.37 24.31 -9.53
CA LEU A 541 -9.23 23.84 -10.62
C LEU A 541 -10.63 23.47 -10.11
N ALA A 542 -10.69 22.78 -8.97
CA ALA A 542 -11.96 22.34 -8.36
C ALA A 542 -12.69 23.46 -7.63
N THR A 543 -11.98 24.45 -7.10
CA THR A 543 -12.56 25.53 -6.28
C THR A 543 -12.86 26.81 -7.06
N ASN A 544 -12.33 26.96 -8.28
CA ASN A 544 -12.60 28.11 -9.12
C ASN A 544 -14.02 28.00 -9.74
N PRO A 545 -14.96 28.89 -9.39
CA PRO A 545 -16.34 28.84 -9.90
C PRO A 545 -16.47 29.10 -11.41
N GLU A 546 -15.42 29.65 -12.03
CA GLU A 546 -15.38 29.87 -13.48
C GLU A 546 -14.99 28.62 -14.28
N LEU A 547 -14.65 27.50 -13.60
CA LEU A 547 -14.22 26.26 -14.24
C LEU A 547 -15.20 25.12 -13.96
N ARG A 548 -15.35 24.23 -14.95
CA ARG A 548 -16.29 23.09 -14.90
C ARG A 548 -15.77 21.90 -14.07
N PHE A 549 -14.54 21.91 -13.61
CA PHE A 549 -14.02 20.87 -12.70
C PHE A 549 -14.85 20.75 -11.42
N GLN A 550 -15.45 21.83 -10.96
CA GLN A 550 -16.34 21.84 -9.80
C GLN A 550 -17.53 20.88 -9.98
N TYR A 551 -18.03 20.72 -11.20
CA TYR A 551 -19.20 19.84 -11.47
C TYR A 551 -18.85 18.36 -11.32
N LEU A 552 -17.60 17.99 -11.62
CA LEU A 552 -17.09 16.64 -11.37
C LEU A 552 -16.91 16.40 -9.88
N LEU A 553 -16.38 17.37 -9.13
CA LEU A 553 -16.27 17.28 -7.68
C LEU A 553 -17.64 17.16 -7.00
N ASP A 554 -18.61 17.98 -7.41
CA ASP A 554 -19.97 17.92 -6.88
C ASP A 554 -20.63 16.56 -7.14
N PHE A 555 -20.41 16.00 -8.32
CA PHE A 555 -20.90 14.66 -8.65
C PHE A 555 -20.24 13.58 -7.78
N ASP A 556 -18.94 13.63 -7.61
CA ASP A 556 -18.20 12.69 -6.75
C ASP A 556 -18.71 12.76 -5.31
N ASN A 557 -18.87 13.97 -4.76
CA ASN A 557 -19.40 14.17 -3.41
C ASN A 557 -20.81 13.59 -3.26
N ALA A 558 -21.68 13.79 -4.24
CA ALA A 558 -23.02 13.23 -4.24
C ALA A 558 -23.03 11.70 -4.35
N MET A 559 -22.14 11.14 -5.16
CA MET A 559 -21.96 9.70 -5.31
C MET A 559 -21.50 9.05 -3.98
N ILE A 560 -20.54 9.64 -3.32
CA ILE A 560 -20.06 9.17 -2.01
C ILE A 560 -21.15 9.29 -0.94
N ALA A 561 -21.90 10.41 -0.93
CA ALA A 561 -23.03 10.62 -0.01
C ALA A 561 -24.12 9.55 -0.18
N LEU A 562 -24.34 9.06 -1.39
CA LEU A 562 -25.30 8.01 -1.67
C LEU A 562 -25.00 6.71 -0.89
N GLU A 563 -23.72 6.34 -0.78
CA GLU A 563 -23.31 5.18 0.04
C GLU A 563 -23.53 5.45 1.53
N HIS A 564 -23.21 6.64 2.02
CA HIS A 564 -23.45 7.00 3.42
C HIS A 564 -24.95 6.90 3.79
N ASP A 565 -25.82 7.32 2.88
CA ASP A 565 -27.26 7.36 3.13
C ASP A 565 -27.91 5.98 2.99
N LEU A 566 -27.47 5.16 2.04
CA LEU A 566 -28.19 3.96 1.60
C LEU A 566 -27.44 2.65 1.79
N LYS A 567 -26.15 2.68 2.11
CA LYS A 567 -25.34 1.50 2.47
C LYS A 567 -25.46 0.34 1.47
N PHE A 568 -25.25 0.58 0.19
CA PHE A 568 -25.49 -0.42 -0.86
C PHE A 568 -24.22 -1.15 -1.35
N LEU A 569 -23.02 -0.61 -1.15
CA LEU A 569 -21.80 -1.18 -1.72
C LEU A 569 -21.55 -2.62 -1.26
N GLN A 570 -21.79 -2.94 -0.01
CA GLN A 570 -21.60 -4.28 0.54
C GLN A 570 -22.75 -5.25 0.26
N LYS A 571 -23.81 -4.81 -0.41
CA LYS A 571 -24.97 -5.64 -0.74
C LYS A 571 -24.81 -6.37 -2.07
N THR A 572 -23.63 -6.88 -2.38
CA THR A 572 -23.32 -7.55 -3.67
C THR A 572 -24.22 -8.76 -3.94
N ALA A 573 -24.61 -9.50 -2.91
CA ALA A 573 -25.54 -10.62 -3.06
C ALA A 573 -26.93 -10.21 -3.56
N SER A 574 -27.31 -8.94 -3.45
CA SER A 574 -28.57 -8.39 -3.92
C SER A 574 -28.51 -7.87 -5.36
N LEU A 575 -27.33 -7.92 -6.00
CA LEU A 575 -27.15 -7.40 -7.36
C LEU A 575 -27.98 -8.19 -8.37
N GLN A 576 -28.80 -7.48 -9.13
CA GLN A 576 -29.64 -8.04 -10.16
C GLN A 576 -29.51 -7.22 -11.45
N GLN A 577 -29.02 -7.88 -12.50
CA GLN A 577 -29.08 -7.31 -13.84
C GLN A 577 -30.56 -7.17 -14.25
N LYS A 578 -30.97 -5.98 -14.62
CA LYS A 578 -32.33 -5.72 -15.10
C LYS A 578 -32.40 -5.63 -16.63
N TRP A 579 -31.45 -4.90 -17.22
CA TRP A 579 -31.48 -4.61 -18.62
C TRP A 579 -30.10 -4.27 -19.18
N ILE A 580 -29.70 -4.97 -20.23
CA ILE A 580 -28.53 -4.63 -21.03
C ILE A 580 -28.93 -4.68 -22.48
N GLN A 581 -28.85 -3.54 -23.15
CA GLN A 581 -29.10 -3.41 -24.59
C GLN A 581 -27.90 -2.78 -25.27
N ASN A 582 -27.18 -3.61 -25.98
CA ASN A 582 -25.89 -3.23 -26.57
C ASN A 582 -26.05 -2.27 -27.75
N ASP A 583 -27.14 -2.41 -28.53
CA ASP A 583 -27.40 -1.54 -29.69
C ASP A 583 -27.85 -0.14 -29.24
N ASP A 584 -28.71 -0.06 -28.24
CA ASP A 584 -29.23 1.20 -27.69
C ASP A 584 -28.30 1.79 -26.62
N LYS A 585 -27.21 1.08 -26.24
CA LYS A 585 -26.27 1.48 -25.22
C LYS A 585 -26.89 1.76 -23.85
N LEU A 586 -27.86 0.93 -23.47
CA LEU A 586 -28.60 1.06 -22.21
C LEU A 586 -28.18 -0.05 -21.23
N LEU A 587 -27.93 0.33 -19.98
CA LEU A 587 -27.60 -0.57 -18.88
C LEU A 587 -28.44 -0.21 -17.66
N ALA A 588 -29.10 -1.19 -17.07
CA ALA A 588 -29.81 -1.03 -15.81
C ALA A 588 -29.63 -2.25 -14.91
N TYR A 589 -29.45 -2.00 -13.63
CA TYR A 589 -29.34 -3.03 -12.60
C TYR A 589 -29.84 -2.50 -11.26
N GLN A 590 -30.18 -3.43 -10.38
CA GLN A 590 -30.56 -3.14 -9.00
C GLN A 590 -29.49 -3.65 -8.05
N LYS A 591 -29.13 -2.84 -7.07
CA LYS A 591 -28.26 -3.24 -5.96
C LYS A 591 -28.83 -2.65 -4.66
N GLY A 592 -29.15 -3.51 -3.70
CA GLY A 592 -29.94 -3.08 -2.55
C GLY A 592 -31.31 -2.55 -2.98
N ASP A 593 -31.66 -1.41 -2.45
CA ASP A 593 -32.92 -0.72 -2.78
C ASP A 593 -32.77 0.28 -3.94
N LEU A 594 -31.60 0.32 -4.58
CA LEU A 594 -31.30 1.25 -5.65
C LEU A 594 -31.42 0.60 -7.03
N LEU A 595 -32.06 1.31 -7.94
CA LEU A 595 -32.04 1.04 -9.37
C LEU A 595 -31.05 2.02 -10.03
N PHE A 596 -30.01 1.47 -10.65
CA PHE A 596 -29.04 2.21 -11.45
C PHE A 596 -29.40 2.07 -12.92
N ALA A 597 -29.44 3.18 -13.64
CA ALA A 597 -29.79 3.22 -15.05
C ALA A 597 -28.83 4.16 -15.79
N PHE A 598 -28.23 3.67 -16.87
CA PHE A 598 -27.22 4.38 -17.64
C PHE A 598 -27.53 4.36 -19.12
N ASN A 599 -27.38 5.50 -19.76
CA ASN A 599 -27.43 5.65 -21.20
C ASN A 599 -26.04 6.06 -21.71
N PHE A 600 -25.36 5.14 -22.40
CA PHE A 600 -24.06 5.37 -23.03
C PHE A 600 -24.17 5.77 -24.51
N HIS A 601 -25.40 5.92 -25.03
CA HIS A 601 -25.58 6.21 -26.44
C HIS A 601 -25.06 7.62 -26.78
N PRO A 602 -24.29 7.79 -27.87
CA PRO A 602 -23.67 9.09 -28.19
C PRO A 602 -24.64 10.18 -28.60
N THR A 603 -25.84 9.82 -29.09
CA THR A 603 -26.81 10.78 -29.66
C THR A 603 -28.23 10.54 -29.21
N ASP A 604 -28.64 9.31 -28.89
CA ASP A 604 -30.00 8.99 -28.48
C ASP A 604 -30.18 9.21 -26.97
N THR A 605 -31.22 9.94 -26.60
CA THR A 605 -31.55 10.27 -25.19
C THR A 605 -32.69 9.43 -24.62
N LYS A 606 -33.17 8.43 -25.35
CA LYS A 606 -34.23 7.53 -24.86
C LYS A 606 -33.69 6.62 -23.73
N PHE A 607 -34.62 6.31 -22.84
CA PHE A 607 -34.40 5.32 -21.80
C PHE A 607 -35.49 4.27 -21.82
#